data_130916590f1c04a7753e3bc68b740b5f
#
_entry.id   130916590f1c04a7753e3bc68b740b5f
#
_cell.length_a   1.000
_cell.length_b   1.000
_cell.length_c   1.000
_cell.angle_alpha   90.00
_cell.angle_beta   90.00
_cell.angle_gamma   90.00
#
_symmetry.space_group_name_H-M   'P 1'
#
loop_
_entity.id
_entity.type
_entity.pdbx_description
1 polymer ?
#
loop_
_entity_poly.entity_id
_entity_poly.type
_entity_poly.pdbx_seq_one_letter_code
_entity_poly.pdbx_strand_id
1 'polypeptide(L)'
;CQESRNTYNGNAAPNDFMGPTLWSTDLDIFGETNPAAVDYLSRLYGMQTDLGSHLDMLHETPLCMGIAWQYENAYWAFNGLKGSIDRNNFHLDHGPGFDDHSDGTIYRYGEGQFSRVPDVPSHMKYDHNDHLLYIADTGNSAIKVLDIVAGEPVDRLPVLEYGTEHYSIEGEEIWTLIDGSEYGMEMPSGLTIVEDVLLVTDNATSTIFAFTLEGDLIDMLETDFPSGALMGIYATSLEDIWVVNAVDDEVWRLQPS
;
A
#
# COMPACT_ATOMS: atom_id res chain seq x y z
N CYS A 1 6.65 -2.71 -1.36
CA CYS A 1 5.70 -2.40 -2.43
C CYS A 1 6.32 -1.37 -3.37
N GLN A 2 6.23 -1.54 -4.68
CA GLN A 2 6.85 -0.61 -5.63
C GLN A 2 6.02 -0.42 -6.90
N GLU A 3 6.20 0.72 -7.54
CA GLU A 3 5.56 1.04 -8.81
C GLU A 3 6.25 0.35 -9.99
N SER A 4 6.19 -0.97 -10.04
CA SER A 4 6.70 -1.78 -11.15
C SER A 4 5.79 -2.96 -11.40
N ARG A 5 5.75 -3.43 -12.65
CA ARG A 5 5.11 -4.69 -12.99
C ARG A 5 6.09 -5.74 -13.51
N ASN A 6 7.34 -5.38 -13.68
CA ASN A 6 8.38 -6.29 -14.18
C ASN A 6 9.25 -6.81 -13.03
N THR A 7 9.87 -7.94 -13.26
CA THR A 7 10.74 -8.60 -12.31
C THR A 7 11.97 -9.21 -12.98
N TYR A 8 12.90 -9.66 -12.17
CA TYR A 8 14.09 -10.41 -12.54
C TYR A 8 13.90 -11.93 -12.55
N ASN A 9 12.68 -12.46 -12.37
CA ASN A 9 12.41 -13.90 -12.29
C ASN A 9 12.62 -14.66 -13.60
N GLY A 10 13.11 -14.01 -14.65
CA GLY A 10 13.43 -14.61 -15.94
C GLY A 10 12.25 -14.73 -16.92
N ASN A 11 11.04 -14.36 -16.53
CA ASN A 11 9.89 -14.28 -17.43
C ASN A 11 10.00 -13.06 -18.35
N ALA A 12 9.35 -13.13 -19.52
CA ALA A 12 9.28 -11.98 -20.43
C ALA A 12 8.49 -10.83 -19.76
N ALA A 13 9.03 -9.63 -19.83
CA ALA A 13 8.34 -8.43 -19.35
C ALA A 13 7.28 -7.96 -20.35
N PRO A 14 6.14 -7.38 -19.91
CA PRO A 14 5.69 -7.26 -18.53
C PRO A 14 5.12 -8.58 -18.01
N ASN A 15 5.44 -8.99 -16.80
CA ASN A 15 5.03 -10.28 -16.22
C ASN A 15 4.24 -10.20 -14.93
N ASP A 16 3.96 -8.99 -14.45
CA ASP A 16 3.12 -8.70 -13.28
C ASP A 16 3.57 -9.39 -11.98
N PHE A 17 4.85 -9.75 -11.91
CA PHE A 17 5.43 -10.49 -10.80
C PHE A 17 5.51 -9.67 -9.50
N MET A 18 5.59 -8.35 -9.60
CA MET A 18 5.80 -7.49 -8.43
C MET A 18 4.63 -7.51 -7.46
N GLY A 19 4.95 -7.33 -6.19
CA GLY A 19 4.00 -7.27 -5.09
C GLY A 19 4.68 -6.78 -3.81
N PRO A 20 3.95 -6.77 -2.68
CA PRO A 20 4.51 -6.36 -1.40
C PRO A 20 5.54 -7.37 -0.90
N THR A 21 6.55 -6.86 -0.23
CA THR A 21 7.66 -7.63 0.33
C THR A 21 7.74 -7.35 1.83
N LEU A 22 7.82 -8.40 2.64
CA LEU A 22 7.96 -8.33 4.08
C LEU A 22 9.44 -8.23 4.46
N TRP A 23 9.77 -7.28 5.33
CA TRP A 23 11.11 -7.04 5.83
C TRP A 23 11.10 -6.96 7.36
N SER A 24 12.17 -7.40 8.01
CA SER A 24 12.33 -7.21 9.45
C SER A 24 12.56 -5.73 9.79
N THR A 25 11.96 -5.28 10.89
CA THR A 25 12.31 -4.00 11.53
C THR A 25 13.48 -4.12 12.48
N ASP A 26 13.94 -5.35 12.78
CA ASP A 26 15.15 -5.61 13.53
C ASP A 26 16.37 -5.38 12.65
N LEU A 27 17.16 -4.36 12.97
CA LEU A 27 18.33 -3.99 12.17
C LEU A 27 19.47 -5.02 12.25
N ASP A 28 19.44 -5.92 13.22
CA ASP A 28 20.41 -7.02 13.29
C ASP A 28 20.06 -8.13 12.27
N ILE A 29 18.80 -8.18 11.83
CA ILE A 29 18.30 -9.12 10.80
C ILE A 29 18.23 -8.44 9.43
N PHE A 30 17.85 -7.16 9.40
CA PHE A 30 17.74 -6.39 8.15
C PHE A 30 19.11 -6.31 7.45
N GLY A 31 19.17 -6.76 6.21
CA GLY A 31 20.40 -6.82 5.42
C GLY A 31 21.17 -8.14 5.55
N GLU A 32 20.76 -9.06 6.43
CA GLU A 32 21.28 -10.43 6.44
C GLU A 32 20.79 -11.22 5.23
N THR A 33 21.58 -12.18 4.84
CA THR A 33 21.26 -13.11 3.76
C THR A 33 21.28 -14.53 4.29
N ASN A 34 20.46 -15.39 3.72
CA ASN A 34 20.50 -16.82 4.03
C ASN A 34 21.52 -17.52 3.11
N PRO A 35 22.71 -17.95 3.62
CA PRO A 35 23.71 -18.61 2.78
C PRO A 35 23.21 -19.90 2.13
N ALA A 36 22.25 -20.60 2.76
CA ALA A 36 21.68 -21.80 2.19
C ALA A 36 20.77 -21.49 0.98
N ALA A 37 20.00 -20.40 1.04
CA ALA A 37 19.21 -19.95 -0.11
C ALA A 37 20.10 -19.48 -1.26
N VAL A 38 21.16 -18.75 -0.99
CA VAL A 38 22.14 -18.33 -2.00
C VAL A 38 22.78 -19.53 -2.68
N ASP A 39 23.20 -20.55 -1.92
CA ASP A 39 23.77 -21.78 -2.46
C ASP A 39 22.75 -22.60 -3.29
N TYR A 40 21.51 -22.68 -2.84
CA TYR A 40 20.39 -23.31 -3.56
C TYR A 40 20.13 -22.66 -4.92
N LEU A 41 19.98 -21.35 -4.96
CA LEU A 41 19.71 -20.58 -6.17
C LEU A 41 20.90 -20.60 -7.14
N SER A 42 22.14 -20.56 -6.62
CA SER A 42 23.34 -20.71 -7.41
C SER A 42 23.39 -22.06 -8.12
N ARG A 43 23.01 -23.13 -7.42
CA ARG A 43 23.01 -24.49 -8.00
C ARG A 43 21.89 -24.71 -9.02
N LEU A 44 20.68 -24.18 -8.78
CA LEU A 44 19.52 -24.44 -9.65
C LEU A 44 19.46 -23.48 -10.83
N TYR A 45 19.79 -22.23 -10.63
CA TYR A 45 19.55 -21.16 -11.62
C TYR A 45 20.84 -20.47 -12.08
N GLY A 46 22.00 -20.84 -11.52
CA GLY A 46 23.26 -20.17 -11.81
C GLY A 46 23.31 -18.71 -11.34
N MET A 47 22.38 -18.31 -10.48
CA MET A 47 22.33 -16.98 -9.90
C MET A 47 23.41 -16.85 -8.81
N GLN A 48 24.26 -15.86 -8.95
CA GLN A 48 25.25 -15.50 -7.92
C GLN A 48 24.78 -14.30 -7.09
N THR A 49 23.50 -14.03 -7.13
CA THR A 49 22.90 -12.91 -6.43
C THR A 49 22.26 -13.38 -5.13
N ASP A 50 22.54 -12.66 -4.16
CA ASP A 50 21.84 -12.48 -2.94
C ASP A 50 20.41 -12.02 -3.23
N LEU A 51 19.40 -12.73 -2.74
CA LEU A 51 18.00 -12.31 -2.84
C LEU A 51 17.65 -11.17 -1.89
N GLY A 52 18.68 -10.62 -1.22
CA GLY A 52 18.44 -9.65 -0.18
C GLY A 52 17.99 -10.32 1.12
N SER A 53 17.49 -9.52 2.03
CA SER A 53 17.12 -9.92 3.38
C SER A 53 15.60 -9.88 3.61
N HIS A 54 14.80 -9.94 2.55
CA HIS A 54 13.36 -10.05 2.73
C HIS A 54 13.00 -11.34 3.49
N LEU A 55 11.96 -11.26 4.31
CA LEU A 55 11.46 -12.40 5.08
C LEU A 55 10.46 -13.20 4.28
N ASP A 56 9.70 -12.50 3.43
CA ASP A 56 8.68 -13.07 2.57
C ASP A 56 8.31 -12.09 1.46
N MET A 57 7.67 -12.57 0.40
CA MET A 57 7.18 -11.77 -0.72
C MET A 57 5.90 -12.39 -1.29
N LEU A 58 4.90 -11.58 -1.59
CA LEU A 58 3.74 -12.00 -2.36
C LEU A 58 3.69 -11.25 -3.68
N HIS A 59 3.30 -11.96 -4.73
CA HIS A 59 3.24 -11.45 -6.08
C HIS A 59 1.82 -10.98 -6.44
N GLU A 60 1.52 -10.71 -7.71
CA GLU A 60 0.21 -10.37 -8.28
C GLU A 60 -0.37 -9.02 -7.86
N THR A 61 0.41 -8.16 -7.17
CA THR A 61 0.02 -6.79 -6.84
C THR A 61 0.98 -5.77 -7.47
N PRO A 62 1.13 -5.76 -8.81
CA PRO A 62 2.05 -4.86 -9.49
C PRO A 62 1.56 -3.41 -9.48
N LEU A 63 2.49 -2.47 -9.68
CA LEU A 63 2.23 -1.03 -9.59
C LEU A 63 1.62 -0.65 -8.23
N CYS A 64 2.16 -1.22 -7.18
CA CYS A 64 1.72 -0.98 -5.82
C CYS A 64 2.10 0.44 -5.40
N MET A 65 1.09 1.23 -5.04
CA MET A 65 1.25 2.66 -4.72
C MET A 65 0.89 3.01 -3.29
N GLY A 66 0.48 2.03 -2.48
CA GLY A 66 0.12 2.25 -1.09
C GLY A 66 0.02 0.94 -0.33
N ILE A 67 0.22 1.02 0.98
CA ILE A 67 0.16 -0.13 1.88
C ILE A 67 -0.44 0.30 3.22
N ALA A 68 -1.20 -0.60 3.85
CA ALA A 68 -1.68 -0.45 5.22
C ALA A 68 -1.51 -1.76 5.98
N TRP A 69 -1.02 -1.67 7.22
CA TRP A 69 -0.93 -2.81 8.12
C TRP A 69 -2.29 -3.14 8.72
N GLN A 70 -2.62 -4.43 8.83
CA GLN A 70 -3.84 -4.89 9.46
C GLN A 70 -3.55 -5.57 10.81
N TYR A 71 -2.87 -6.68 10.81
CA TYR A 71 -2.40 -7.39 12.00
C TYR A 71 -1.29 -8.37 11.63
N GLU A 72 -0.41 -8.71 12.55
CA GLU A 72 0.71 -9.64 12.31
C GLU A 72 1.37 -9.38 10.94
N ASN A 73 1.42 -10.37 10.07
CA ASN A 73 1.98 -10.28 8.73
C ASN A 73 0.91 -10.08 7.64
N ALA A 74 -0.25 -9.53 7.98
CA ALA A 74 -1.31 -9.20 7.03
C ALA A 74 -1.33 -7.71 6.70
N TYR A 75 -1.29 -7.39 5.41
CA TYR A 75 -1.24 -6.03 4.87
C TYR A 75 -2.22 -5.85 3.71
N TRP A 76 -2.71 -4.64 3.57
CA TRP A 76 -3.47 -4.16 2.41
C TRP A 76 -2.52 -3.45 1.45
N ALA A 77 -2.64 -3.72 0.16
CA ALA A 77 -1.84 -3.12 -0.88
C ALA A 77 -2.71 -2.60 -2.02
N PHE A 78 -2.40 -1.40 -2.51
CA PHE A 78 -3.07 -0.81 -3.66
C PHE A 78 -2.50 -1.40 -4.95
N ASN A 79 -3.29 -2.16 -5.70
CA ASN A 79 -2.90 -2.73 -6.98
C ASN A 79 -3.20 -1.76 -8.12
N GLY A 80 -2.18 -1.02 -8.54
CA GLY A 80 -2.35 0.03 -9.55
C GLY A 80 -2.58 -0.50 -10.97
N LEU A 81 -2.27 -1.77 -11.25
CA LEU A 81 -2.54 -2.37 -12.55
C LEU A 81 -4.01 -2.80 -12.67
N LYS A 82 -4.53 -3.42 -11.62
CA LYS A 82 -5.89 -3.96 -11.61
C LYS A 82 -6.92 -2.93 -11.16
N GLY A 83 -6.48 -1.83 -10.57
CA GLY A 83 -7.39 -0.87 -9.95
C GLY A 83 -8.18 -1.54 -8.83
N SER A 84 -7.50 -2.28 -7.98
CA SER A 84 -8.06 -3.07 -6.88
C SER A 84 -7.31 -2.82 -5.59
N ILE A 85 -7.87 -3.31 -4.49
CA ILE A 85 -7.18 -3.42 -3.22
C ILE A 85 -6.96 -4.89 -2.94
N ASP A 86 -5.70 -5.28 -2.76
CA ASP A 86 -5.31 -6.65 -2.50
C ASP A 86 -4.91 -6.79 -1.03
N ARG A 87 -5.55 -7.70 -0.30
CA ARG A 87 -5.16 -8.09 1.05
C ARG A 87 -4.14 -9.20 0.94
N ASN A 88 -2.92 -8.95 1.38
CA ASN A 88 -1.81 -9.87 1.35
C ASN A 88 -1.55 -10.36 2.78
N ASN A 89 -1.75 -11.64 3.04
CA ASN A 89 -1.37 -12.28 4.28
C ASN A 89 -0.18 -13.20 4.02
N PHE A 90 0.95 -12.85 4.57
CA PHE A 90 2.20 -13.60 4.43
C PHE A 90 2.26 -14.80 5.37
N HIS A 91 1.39 -14.88 6.38
CA HIS A 91 1.37 -15.88 7.44
C HIS A 91 2.70 -15.94 8.21
N LEU A 92 3.56 -16.93 7.93
CA LEU A 92 4.85 -17.07 8.60
C LEU A 92 5.93 -16.30 7.83
N ASP A 93 6.92 -15.73 8.53
CA ASP A 93 8.15 -15.36 7.88
C ASP A 93 9.01 -16.61 7.64
N HIS A 94 9.72 -16.65 6.54
CA HIS A 94 10.55 -17.79 6.15
C HIS A 94 12.04 -17.56 6.42
N GLY A 95 12.37 -16.47 7.09
CA GLY A 95 13.72 -16.05 7.43
C GLY A 95 14.39 -15.24 6.31
N PRO A 96 15.47 -14.52 6.64
CA PRO A 96 16.10 -13.58 5.72
C PRO A 96 16.63 -14.26 4.46
N GLY A 97 16.19 -13.74 3.30
CA GLY A 97 16.65 -14.19 1.99
C GLY A 97 16.23 -15.61 1.60
N PHE A 98 15.22 -16.18 2.25
CA PHE A 98 14.64 -17.44 1.87
C PHE A 98 13.53 -17.24 0.83
N ASP A 99 13.46 -18.09 -0.19
CA ASP A 99 12.54 -17.98 -1.33
C ASP A 99 11.45 -19.05 -1.22
N ASP A 100 10.62 -18.94 -0.19
CA ASP A 100 9.45 -19.79 0.01
C ASP A 100 8.27 -18.91 0.42
N HIS A 101 7.33 -18.73 -0.51
CA HIS A 101 6.14 -17.88 -0.34
C HIS A 101 4.85 -18.71 -0.41
N SER A 102 4.97 -20.02 -0.17
CA SER A 102 3.92 -21.01 -0.49
C SER A 102 2.72 -20.98 0.44
N ASP A 103 2.83 -20.40 1.63
CA ASP A 103 1.72 -20.29 2.58
C ASP A 103 0.92 -18.98 2.42
N GLY A 104 1.38 -18.07 1.56
CA GLY A 104 0.75 -16.79 1.34
C GLY A 104 -0.69 -16.85 0.82
N THR A 105 -1.50 -15.88 1.22
CA THR A 105 -2.88 -15.74 0.75
C THR A 105 -3.17 -14.32 0.30
N ILE A 106 -3.74 -14.19 -0.90
CA ILE A 106 -4.12 -12.91 -1.49
C ILE A 106 -5.63 -12.87 -1.72
N TYR A 107 -6.29 -11.82 -1.23
CA TYR A 107 -7.70 -11.54 -1.50
C TYR A 107 -7.82 -10.22 -2.24
N ARG A 108 -8.43 -10.24 -3.43
CA ARG A 108 -8.61 -9.07 -4.28
C ARG A 108 -10.01 -8.51 -4.16
N TYR A 109 -10.09 -7.22 -3.83
CA TYR A 109 -11.33 -6.46 -3.66
C TYR A 109 -11.47 -5.38 -4.73
N GLY A 110 -12.66 -5.22 -5.29
CA GLY A 110 -13.05 -4.09 -6.12
C GLY A 110 -12.22 -3.90 -7.38
N GLU A 111 -11.88 -4.97 -8.12
CA GLU A 111 -11.11 -4.86 -9.38
C GLU A 111 -11.79 -3.89 -10.35
N GLY A 112 -11.04 -2.88 -10.83
CA GLY A 112 -11.52 -1.83 -11.72
C GLY A 112 -12.23 -0.66 -11.03
N GLN A 113 -12.33 -0.66 -9.70
CA GLN A 113 -13.00 0.43 -8.98
C GLN A 113 -12.07 1.56 -8.54
N PHE A 114 -10.76 1.35 -8.59
CA PHE A 114 -9.74 2.31 -8.15
C PHE A 114 -8.87 2.77 -9.31
N SER A 115 -8.28 3.94 -9.18
CA SER A 115 -7.39 4.51 -10.19
C SER A 115 -6.18 5.16 -9.55
N ARG A 116 -5.00 4.90 -10.11
CA ARG A 116 -3.75 5.51 -9.68
C ARG A 116 -3.36 6.68 -10.56
N VAL A 117 -2.51 7.54 -10.05
CA VAL A 117 -1.69 8.46 -10.83
C VAL A 117 -0.24 7.99 -10.76
N PRO A 118 0.48 7.83 -11.89
CA PRO A 118 1.90 7.46 -11.87
C PRO A 118 2.72 8.40 -10.99
N ASP A 119 3.68 7.84 -10.24
CA ASP A 119 4.58 8.56 -9.34
C ASP A 119 3.91 9.26 -8.15
N VAL A 120 2.58 9.10 -7.96
CA VAL A 120 1.86 9.63 -6.79
C VAL A 120 1.31 8.44 -5.97
N PRO A 121 1.58 8.39 -4.67
CA PRO A 121 1.09 7.30 -3.83
C PRO A 121 -0.44 7.35 -3.67
N SER A 122 -1.03 6.18 -3.51
CA SER A 122 -2.41 5.97 -3.12
C SER A 122 -2.41 5.29 -1.76
N HIS A 123 -2.14 6.06 -0.69
CA HIS A 123 -2.01 5.52 0.65
C HIS A 123 -3.34 5.03 1.21
N MET A 124 -3.24 4.16 2.20
CA MET A 124 -4.38 3.56 2.88
C MET A 124 -4.18 3.59 4.38
N LYS A 125 -5.27 3.60 5.12
CA LYS A 125 -5.26 3.48 6.58
C LYS A 125 -6.37 2.53 7.02
N TYR A 126 -5.99 1.47 7.73
CA TYR A 126 -6.94 0.56 8.35
C TYR A 126 -7.36 1.08 9.74
N ASP A 127 -8.65 1.18 9.95
CA ASP A 127 -9.25 1.42 11.26
C ASP A 127 -9.58 0.10 11.92
N HIS A 128 -8.88 -0.17 13.04
CA HIS A 128 -9.04 -1.40 13.80
C HIS A 128 -10.34 -1.46 14.62
N ASN A 129 -11.00 -0.32 14.87
CA ASN A 129 -12.21 -0.27 15.67
C ASN A 129 -13.43 -0.70 14.85
N ASP A 130 -13.56 -0.12 13.68
CA ASP A 130 -14.75 -0.29 12.83
C ASP A 130 -14.51 -1.28 11.67
N HIS A 131 -13.29 -1.81 11.54
CA HIS A 131 -12.90 -2.72 10.47
C HIS A 131 -13.04 -2.12 9.07
N LEU A 132 -12.78 -0.82 8.95
CA LEU A 132 -12.83 -0.08 7.71
C LEU A 132 -11.42 0.23 7.18
N LEU A 133 -11.25 0.12 5.88
CA LEU A 133 -10.04 0.56 5.19
C LEU A 133 -10.33 1.83 4.41
N TYR A 134 -9.69 2.93 4.82
CA TYR A 134 -9.73 4.22 4.13
C TYR A 134 -8.66 4.26 3.04
N ILE A 135 -9.00 4.73 1.85
CA ILE A 135 -8.17 4.59 0.65
C ILE A 135 -8.12 5.91 -0.11
N ALA A 136 -6.93 6.44 -0.34
CA ALA A 136 -6.72 7.53 -1.28
C ALA A 136 -6.82 6.99 -2.71
N ASP A 137 -7.95 7.20 -3.36
CA ASP A 137 -8.18 6.84 -4.76
C ASP A 137 -7.73 7.99 -5.66
N THR A 138 -6.41 8.12 -5.77
CA THR A 138 -5.71 9.28 -6.32
C THR A 138 -6.19 9.66 -7.72
N GLY A 139 -6.36 8.67 -8.60
CA GLY A 139 -6.75 8.94 -9.99
C GLY A 139 -8.25 9.22 -10.18
N ASN A 140 -9.07 8.95 -9.16
CA ASN A 140 -10.48 9.31 -9.15
C ASN A 140 -10.78 10.55 -8.29
N SER A 141 -9.74 11.20 -7.73
CA SER A 141 -9.85 12.38 -6.87
C SER A 141 -10.82 12.16 -5.70
N ALA A 142 -10.70 11.01 -5.02
CA ALA A 142 -11.67 10.61 -4.01
C ALA A 142 -11.00 9.91 -2.82
N ILE A 143 -11.67 9.94 -1.67
CA ILE A 143 -11.40 9.00 -0.59
C ILE A 143 -12.51 7.97 -0.59
N LYS A 144 -12.10 6.70 -0.70
CA LYS A 144 -13.01 5.56 -0.63
C LYS A 144 -12.84 4.80 0.67
N VAL A 145 -13.86 4.06 1.04
CA VAL A 145 -13.85 3.17 2.18
C VAL A 145 -14.26 1.77 1.73
N LEU A 146 -13.53 0.77 2.20
CA LEU A 146 -13.86 -0.64 2.05
C LEU A 146 -14.20 -1.21 3.43
N ASP A 147 -15.40 -1.80 3.56
CA ASP A 147 -15.73 -2.67 4.70
C ASP A 147 -15.06 -4.03 4.48
N ILE A 148 -14.06 -4.34 5.29
CA ILE A 148 -13.24 -5.54 5.13
C ILE A 148 -13.93 -6.83 5.60
N VAL A 149 -15.07 -6.73 6.28
CA VAL A 149 -15.86 -7.90 6.70
C VAL A 149 -16.95 -8.25 5.71
N ALA A 150 -17.23 -7.37 4.74
CA ALA A 150 -18.16 -7.62 3.65
C ALA A 150 -17.50 -8.42 2.51
N GLY A 151 -18.30 -9.28 1.89
CA GLY A 151 -17.87 -10.09 0.76
C GLY A 151 -17.29 -11.45 1.13
N GLU A 152 -17.25 -12.32 0.13
CA GLU A 152 -16.81 -13.71 0.26
C GLU A 152 -15.86 -14.07 -0.89
N PRO A 153 -14.86 -14.95 -0.66
CA PRO A 153 -14.00 -15.46 -1.73
C PRO A 153 -14.82 -16.29 -2.72
N VAL A 154 -14.68 -16.00 -4.01
CA VAL A 154 -15.48 -16.65 -5.06
C VAL A 154 -14.57 -17.38 -6.05
N ASP A 155 -13.81 -16.66 -6.85
CA ASP A 155 -13.00 -17.26 -7.90
C ASP A 155 -11.53 -17.36 -7.47
N ARG A 156 -10.94 -18.53 -7.73
CA ARG A 156 -9.49 -18.68 -7.59
C ARG A 156 -8.80 -18.01 -8.78
N LEU A 157 -7.96 -17.03 -8.48
CA LEU A 157 -7.17 -16.30 -9.46
C LEU A 157 -5.82 -16.99 -9.72
N PRO A 158 -5.16 -16.72 -10.85
CA PRO A 158 -3.81 -17.20 -11.12
C PRO A 158 -2.81 -16.75 -10.05
N VAL A 159 -1.82 -17.62 -9.80
CA VAL A 159 -0.68 -17.33 -8.93
C VAL A 159 0.62 -17.62 -9.66
N LEU A 160 1.67 -16.90 -9.33
CA LEU A 160 3.03 -17.12 -9.83
C LEU A 160 3.81 -18.09 -8.94
N GLU A 161 3.52 -18.10 -7.64
CA GLU A 161 4.17 -18.97 -6.67
C GLU A 161 3.38 -20.25 -6.42
N TYR A 162 4.10 -21.35 -6.32
CA TYR A 162 3.49 -22.63 -5.97
C TYR A 162 3.03 -22.63 -4.50
N GLY A 163 1.77 -22.94 -4.29
CA GLY A 163 1.18 -23.06 -2.97
C GLY A 163 0.41 -21.81 -2.53
N THR A 164 0.80 -20.63 -2.95
CA THR A 164 0.07 -19.38 -2.68
C THR A 164 -1.40 -19.49 -3.11
N GLU A 165 -2.28 -18.95 -2.31
CA GLU A 165 -3.70 -18.87 -2.62
C GLU A 165 -4.08 -17.43 -3.02
N HIS A 166 -4.86 -17.29 -4.10
CA HIS A 166 -5.32 -16.00 -4.59
C HIS A 166 -6.78 -16.09 -5.01
N TYR A 167 -7.62 -15.22 -4.44
CA TYR A 167 -9.06 -15.22 -4.68
C TYR A 167 -9.57 -13.82 -4.98
N SER A 168 -10.58 -13.72 -5.86
CA SER A 168 -11.44 -12.55 -5.94
C SER A 168 -12.47 -12.57 -4.81
N ILE A 169 -12.85 -11.40 -4.34
CA ILE A 169 -13.94 -11.21 -3.39
C ILE A 169 -15.15 -10.68 -4.16
N GLU A 170 -16.34 -11.20 -3.88
CA GLU A 170 -17.62 -10.66 -4.36
C GLU A 170 -18.54 -10.30 -3.19
N GLY A 171 -19.38 -9.29 -3.40
CA GLY A 171 -20.26 -8.78 -2.36
C GLY A 171 -19.56 -7.87 -1.35
N GLU A 172 -18.36 -7.40 -1.69
CA GLU A 172 -17.67 -6.38 -0.93
C GLU A 172 -18.46 -5.07 -0.90
N GLU A 173 -18.36 -4.33 0.19
CA GLU A 173 -18.95 -3.00 0.33
C GLU A 173 -17.85 -1.94 0.20
N ILE A 174 -17.88 -1.20 -0.92
CA ILE A 174 -16.97 -0.11 -1.23
C ILE A 174 -17.81 1.12 -1.57
N TRP A 175 -17.52 2.25 -0.92
CA TRP A 175 -18.21 3.51 -1.22
C TRP A 175 -17.24 4.69 -1.25
N THR A 176 -17.65 5.74 -1.96
CA THR A 176 -16.96 7.04 -1.90
C THR A 176 -17.41 7.76 -0.64
N LEU A 177 -16.47 8.00 0.26
CA LEU A 177 -16.68 8.78 1.47
C LEU A 177 -16.58 10.29 1.16
N ILE A 178 -15.56 10.68 0.37
CA ILE A 178 -15.29 12.05 0.02
C ILE A 178 -15.12 12.15 -1.50
N ASP A 179 -15.95 12.93 -2.15
CA ASP A 179 -15.74 13.38 -3.53
C ASP A 179 -14.85 14.63 -3.48
N GLY A 180 -13.61 14.50 -3.94
CA GLY A 180 -12.62 15.58 -3.88
C GLY A 180 -13.05 16.84 -4.64
N SER A 181 -13.89 16.69 -5.67
CA SER A 181 -14.39 17.81 -6.45
C SER A 181 -15.22 18.80 -5.63
N GLU A 182 -15.82 18.37 -4.53
CA GLU A 182 -16.60 19.24 -3.63
C GLU A 182 -15.72 20.16 -2.81
N TYR A 183 -14.44 19.82 -2.62
CA TYR A 183 -13.49 20.52 -1.76
C TYR A 183 -12.27 21.08 -2.51
N GLY A 184 -12.18 20.84 -3.83
CA GLY A 184 -11.01 21.23 -4.63
C GLY A 184 -9.81 20.30 -4.43
N MET A 185 -10.01 19.09 -3.92
CA MET A 185 -9.00 18.04 -3.83
C MET A 185 -8.90 17.32 -5.19
N GLU A 186 -7.69 17.26 -5.75
CA GLU A 186 -7.47 16.76 -7.11
C GLU A 186 -6.73 15.42 -7.14
N MET A 187 -5.69 15.27 -6.31
CA MET A 187 -4.85 14.07 -6.24
C MET A 187 -4.58 13.69 -4.77
N PRO A 188 -5.56 13.13 -4.04
CA PRO A 188 -5.31 12.63 -2.68
C PRO A 188 -4.21 11.59 -2.71
N SER A 189 -3.18 11.76 -1.88
CA SER A 189 -1.96 10.95 -1.93
C SER A 189 -1.68 10.20 -0.64
N GLY A 190 -1.57 10.91 0.47
CA GLY A 190 -1.37 10.35 1.79
C GLY A 190 -2.62 10.50 2.65
N LEU A 191 -2.83 9.54 3.56
CA LEU A 191 -3.87 9.68 4.57
C LEU A 191 -3.47 9.02 5.89
N THR A 192 -3.97 9.56 6.99
CA THR A 192 -3.84 8.97 8.32
C THR A 192 -5.06 9.33 9.18
N ILE A 193 -5.31 8.53 10.21
CA ILE A 193 -6.36 8.79 11.19
C ILE A 193 -5.69 9.07 12.54
N VAL A 194 -6.05 10.17 13.17
CA VAL A 194 -5.60 10.55 14.50
C VAL A 194 -6.72 11.27 15.23
N GLU A 195 -7.00 10.89 16.49
CA GLU A 195 -8.04 11.53 17.33
C GLU A 195 -9.42 11.62 16.63
N ASP A 196 -9.80 10.55 15.90
CA ASP A 196 -11.03 10.46 15.09
C ASP A 196 -11.12 11.50 13.94
N VAL A 197 -9.98 12.06 13.54
CA VAL A 197 -9.85 12.94 12.39
C VAL A 197 -9.10 12.22 11.27
N LEU A 198 -9.67 12.22 10.08
CA LEU A 198 -9.02 11.76 8.85
C LEU A 198 -8.25 12.94 8.22
N LEU A 199 -6.92 12.86 8.27
CA LEU A 199 -6.04 13.81 7.58
C LEU A 199 -5.67 13.26 6.21
N VAL A 200 -5.79 14.10 5.18
CA VAL A 200 -5.49 13.75 3.78
C VAL A 200 -4.58 14.80 3.16
N THR A 201 -3.49 14.36 2.53
CA THR A 201 -2.68 15.24 1.67
C THR A 201 -3.18 15.18 0.24
N ASP A 202 -3.23 16.34 -0.42
CA ASP A 202 -3.45 16.44 -1.86
C ASP A 202 -2.14 16.82 -2.55
N ASN A 203 -1.68 15.96 -3.44
CA ASN A 203 -0.41 16.17 -4.16
C ASN A 203 -0.49 17.31 -5.17
N ALA A 204 -1.61 17.46 -5.86
CA ALA A 204 -1.76 18.48 -6.91
C ALA A 204 -1.79 19.91 -6.35
N THR A 205 -2.52 20.11 -5.26
CA THR A 205 -2.72 21.44 -4.67
C THR A 205 -1.77 21.75 -3.52
N SER A 206 -1.04 20.73 -3.02
CA SER A 206 -0.21 20.81 -1.82
C SER A 206 -0.99 21.30 -0.60
N THR A 207 -2.22 20.81 -0.46
CA THR A 207 -3.15 21.11 0.63
C THR A 207 -3.29 19.90 1.54
N ILE A 208 -3.44 20.15 2.83
CA ILE A 208 -3.80 19.13 3.82
C ILE A 208 -5.25 19.38 4.23
N PHE A 209 -6.08 18.36 4.09
CA PHE A 209 -7.48 18.39 4.50
C PHE A 209 -7.67 17.60 5.79
N ALA A 210 -8.56 18.06 6.65
CA ALA A 210 -9.01 17.37 7.83
C ALA A 210 -10.52 17.13 7.73
N PHE A 211 -10.92 15.86 7.83
CA PHE A 211 -12.32 15.45 7.77
C PHE A 211 -12.72 14.66 9.03
N THR A 212 -14.00 14.60 9.32
CA THR A 212 -14.53 13.57 10.22
C THR A 212 -14.45 12.20 9.55
N LEU A 213 -14.62 11.11 10.31
CA LEU A 213 -14.67 9.77 9.73
C LEU A 213 -15.95 9.51 8.91
N GLU A 214 -16.96 10.39 9.03
CA GLU A 214 -18.17 10.40 8.19
C GLU A 214 -18.02 11.20 6.89
N GLY A 215 -16.87 11.89 6.70
CA GLY A 215 -16.53 12.64 5.48
C GLY A 215 -16.85 14.12 5.51
N ASP A 216 -17.25 14.68 6.66
CA ASP A 216 -17.52 16.13 6.81
C ASP A 216 -16.18 16.89 6.93
N LEU A 217 -15.99 17.94 6.14
CA LEU A 217 -14.79 18.78 6.22
C LEU A 217 -14.76 19.54 7.55
N ILE A 218 -13.65 19.40 8.28
CA ILE A 218 -13.38 20.12 9.54
C ILE A 218 -12.56 21.36 9.26
N ASP A 219 -11.43 21.19 8.52
CA ASP A 219 -10.48 22.27 8.24
C ASP A 219 -9.61 21.91 7.01
N MET A 220 -8.89 22.90 6.49
CA MET A 220 -7.90 22.72 5.44
C MET A 220 -6.72 23.65 5.62
N LEU A 221 -5.53 23.16 5.30
CA LEU A 221 -4.28 23.92 5.32
C LEU A 221 -3.67 23.94 3.91
N GLU A 222 -3.76 25.09 3.25
CA GLU A 222 -2.95 25.33 2.05
C GLU A 222 -1.50 25.57 2.50
N THR A 223 -0.58 24.73 2.05
CA THR A 223 0.84 24.88 2.39
C THR A 223 1.54 25.79 1.39
N ASP A 224 2.72 26.32 1.79
CA ASP A 224 3.59 27.06 0.87
C ASP A 224 4.42 26.14 -0.05
N PHE A 225 4.18 24.84 -0.02
CA PHE A 225 4.88 23.89 -0.87
C PHE A 225 4.40 23.95 -2.33
N PRO A 226 5.28 23.70 -3.30
CA PRO A 226 4.87 23.67 -4.70
C PRO A 226 3.93 22.47 -4.98
N SER A 227 3.13 22.58 -6.04
CA SER A 227 2.35 21.45 -6.57
C SER A 227 3.24 20.23 -6.80
N GLY A 228 2.76 19.05 -6.43
CA GLY A 228 3.52 17.79 -6.50
C GLY A 228 4.35 17.48 -5.26
N ALA A 229 4.38 18.35 -4.25
CA ALA A 229 5.23 18.17 -3.09
C ALA A 229 4.67 17.18 -2.07
N LEU A 230 3.39 17.29 -1.73
CA LEU A 230 2.83 16.46 -0.67
C LEU A 230 2.55 15.02 -1.15
N MET A 231 3.16 14.05 -0.49
CA MET A 231 3.00 12.61 -0.77
C MET A 231 2.37 11.88 0.41
N GLY A 232 3.10 11.66 1.47
CA GLY A 232 2.66 10.93 2.65
C GLY A 232 2.39 11.84 3.84
N ILE A 233 1.52 11.38 4.75
CA ILE A 233 1.22 12.04 6.01
C ILE A 233 1.17 11.01 7.13
N TYR A 234 1.70 11.40 8.30
CA TYR A 234 1.61 10.64 9.53
C TYR A 234 1.40 11.60 10.69
N ALA A 235 0.57 11.23 11.65
CA ALA A 235 0.34 12.04 12.83
C ALA A 235 0.31 11.18 14.09
N THR A 236 0.93 11.68 15.17
CA THR A 236 0.83 11.10 16.52
C THR A 236 -0.25 11.79 17.34
N SER A 237 -0.57 13.04 16.99
CA SER A 237 -1.66 13.86 17.49
C SER A 237 -1.96 14.96 16.48
N LEU A 238 -3.05 15.70 16.64
CA LEU A 238 -3.34 16.89 15.80
C LEU A 238 -2.31 18.04 16.01
N GLU A 239 -1.48 17.96 17.05
CA GLU A 239 -0.38 18.90 17.33
C GLU A 239 0.99 18.41 16.80
N ASP A 240 1.06 17.21 16.25
CA ASP A 240 2.30 16.58 15.80
C ASP A 240 2.09 15.78 14.51
N ILE A 241 2.17 16.51 13.39
CA ILE A 241 1.89 15.98 12.04
C ILE A 241 3.19 15.98 11.24
N TRP A 242 3.44 14.92 10.53
CA TRP A 242 4.60 14.74 9.66
C TRP A 242 4.15 14.54 8.22
N VAL A 243 4.78 15.25 7.29
CA VAL A 243 4.48 15.15 5.86
C VAL A 243 5.76 14.92 5.05
N VAL A 244 5.62 14.21 3.95
CA VAL A 244 6.70 14.02 2.97
C VAL A 244 6.57 15.08 1.89
N ASN A 245 7.63 15.88 1.71
CA ASN A 245 7.80 16.79 0.59
C ASN A 245 8.74 16.15 -0.43
N ALA A 246 8.18 15.59 -1.49
CA ALA A 246 8.93 14.86 -2.50
C ALA A 246 9.66 15.77 -3.51
N VAL A 247 9.35 17.05 -3.56
CA VAL A 247 10.07 18.01 -4.44
C VAL A 247 11.43 18.37 -3.86
N ASP A 248 11.51 18.47 -2.54
CA ASP A 248 12.75 18.85 -1.84
C ASP A 248 13.44 17.64 -1.18
N ASP A 249 12.89 16.41 -1.32
CA ASP A 249 13.39 15.18 -0.68
C ASP A 249 13.47 15.31 0.86
N GLU A 250 12.45 15.92 1.48
CA GLU A 250 12.43 16.23 2.89
C GLU A 250 11.18 15.67 3.61
N VAL A 251 11.34 15.47 4.92
CA VAL A 251 10.23 15.21 5.84
C VAL A 251 10.06 16.44 6.73
N TRP A 252 8.85 16.99 6.72
CA TRP A 252 8.51 18.16 7.52
C TRP A 252 7.64 17.80 8.71
N ARG A 253 7.91 18.41 9.84
CA ARG A 253 7.08 18.34 11.03
C ARG A 253 6.28 19.62 11.17
N LEU A 254 4.97 19.49 11.13
CA LEU A 254 4.04 20.61 11.32
C LEU A 254 3.61 20.65 12.79
N GLN A 255 3.62 21.83 13.38
CA GLN A 255 3.19 22.05 14.75
C GLN A 255 2.34 23.32 14.80
N PRO A 256 1.33 23.40 15.67
CA PRO A 256 0.59 24.61 15.91
C PRO A 256 1.54 25.75 16.33
N SER A 257 1.25 26.96 15.87
CA SER A 257 2.01 28.17 16.20
C SER A 257 1.62 28.74 17.57
#